data_9b50284e41cc94a0fd420502f776ad65
#
_entry.id   9b50284e41cc94a0fd420502f776ad65
#
_cell.length_a   1.000
_cell.length_b   1.000
_cell.length_c   1.000
_cell.angle_alpha   90.00
_cell.angle_beta   90.00
_cell.angle_gamma   90.00
#
_symmetry.space_group_name_H-M   'P 1'
#
loop_
_entity.id
_entity.type
_entity.pdbx_description
1 polymer ?
#
loop_
_entity_poly.entity_id
_entity_poly.type
_entity_poly.pdbx_seq_one_letter_code
_entity_poly.pdbx_strand_id
1 'polypeptide(L)'
;MELQNKVALVTGGGRGIGKETALLLASKGAKVAVCARNEQECAEVQQLIQDTYHVASIGIKCDVSDYAQVKEAVAAVTAELGPVDILINNAGAMALKPFTETTPEEWIKMHDINVHGPYYFCYETVPSMIERRTGAIINISSIWGTKGGPNRSAYISSKHAVIGFSKALGEELKPYGVRVNAVCPGPVDTQMTNELGKNLNKDGWLDAIDIAHVIVDLVLPKSRAITATSVEAFGFGAPVGIAK
;
A
#
# COMPACT_ATOMS: atom_id res chain seq x y z
N MET A 1 9.02 -3.55 22.03
CA MET A 1 8.93 -3.08 20.63
C MET A 1 7.54 -2.46 20.42
N GLU A 2 7.43 -1.39 19.61
CA GLU A 2 6.21 -0.57 19.51
C GLU A 2 5.01 -1.35 18.88
N LEU A 3 5.29 -2.37 18.06
CA LEU A 3 4.30 -3.19 17.36
C LEU A 3 4.33 -4.67 17.79
N GLN A 4 4.86 -4.96 18.95
CA GLN A 4 4.91 -6.33 19.47
C GLN A 4 3.50 -6.93 19.54
N ASN A 5 3.35 -8.17 19.07
CA ASN A 5 2.10 -8.92 18.96
C ASN A 5 1.07 -8.33 17.96
N LYS A 6 1.40 -7.29 17.18
CA LYS A 6 0.54 -6.80 16.11
C LYS A 6 0.76 -7.60 14.83
N VAL A 7 -0.31 -7.83 14.09
CA VAL A 7 -0.29 -8.49 12.78
C VAL A 7 -0.43 -7.42 11.70
N ALA A 8 0.57 -7.34 10.82
CA ALA A 8 0.57 -6.44 9.68
C ALA A 8 0.45 -7.24 8.38
N LEU A 9 -0.44 -6.79 7.48
CA LEU A 9 -0.60 -7.33 6.13
C LEU A 9 -0.23 -6.24 5.11
N VAL A 10 0.74 -6.54 4.24
CA VAL A 10 1.27 -5.61 3.23
C VAL A 10 1.02 -6.16 1.84
N THR A 11 0.19 -5.50 1.04
CA THR A 11 -0.03 -5.87 -0.36
C THR A 11 1.06 -5.28 -1.25
N GLY A 12 1.48 -6.01 -2.29
CA GLY A 12 2.64 -5.64 -3.09
C GLY A 12 3.92 -5.62 -2.28
N GLY A 13 4.01 -6.50 -1.25
CA GLY A 13 5.09 -6.53 -0.27
C GLY A 13 6.38 -7.20 -0.76
N GLY A 14 6.43 -7.74 -1.98
CA GLY A 14 7.61 -8.45 -2.49
C GLY A 14 8.76 -7.53 -2.92
N ARG A 15 8.50 -6.25 -3.20
CA ARG A 15 9.52 -5.29 -3.68
C ARG A 15 9.16 -3.83 -3.36
N GLY A 16 10.13 -2.92 -3.60
CA GLY A 16 9.95 -1.48 -3.51
C GLY A 16 9.40 -1.02 -2.15
N ILE A 17 8.47 -0.06 -2.17
CA ILE A 17 7.88 0.53 -0.96
C ILE A 17 7.25 -0.54 -0.05
N GLY A 18 6.55 -1.52 -0.64
CA GLY A 18 5.92 -2.59 0.13
C GLY A 18 6.92 -3.46 0.90
N LYS A 19 8.03 -3.85 0.25
CA LYS A 19 9.11 -4.61 0.89
C LYS A 19 9.73 -3.83 2.04
N GLU A 20 10.13 -2.57 1.80
CA GLU A 20 10.74 -1.74 2.84
C GLU A 20 9.78 -1.49 4.02
N THR A 21 8.48 -1.31 3.73
CA THR A 21 7.45 -1.20 4.76
C THR A 21 7.32 -2.49 5.58
N ALA A 22 7.33 -3.65 4.93
CA ALA A 22 7.25 -4.94 5.61
C ALA A 22 8.45 -5.17 6.53
N LEU A 23 9.66 -4.88 6.05
CA LEU A 23 10.90 -4.98 6.85
C LEU A 23 10.89 -4.01 8.04
N LEU A 24 10.45 -2.77 7.83
CA LEU A 24 10.39 -1.77 8.88
C LEU A 24 9.32 -2.11 9.95
N LEU A 25 8.16 -2.66 9.56
CA LEU A 25 7.15 -3.17 10.49
C LEU A 25 7.68 -4.35 11.33
N ALA A 26 8.40 -5.27 10.69
CA ALA A 26 9.06 -6.40 11.36
C ALA A 26 10.11 -5.93 12.38
N SER A 27 10.92 -4.91 12.04
CA SER A 27 11.90 -4.32 12.95
C SER A 27 11.29 -3.69 14.19
N LYS A 28 10.00 -3.30 14.12
CA LYS A 28 9.21 -2.79 15.26
C LYS A 28 8.53 -3.91 16.05
N GLY A 29 8.70 -5.17 15.64
CA GLY A 29 8.19 -6.36 16.35
C GLY A 29 6.83 -6.86 15.86
N ALA A 30 6.31 -6.35 14.75
CA ALA A 30 5.09 -6.87 14.16
C ALA A 30 5.33 -8.26 13.54
N LYS A 31 4.33 -9.14 13.64
CA LYS A 31 4.21 -10.30 12.75
C LYS A 31 3.78 -9.78 11.38
N VAL A 32 4.38 -10.26 10.29
CA VAL A 32 4.18 -9.66 8.97
C VAL A 32 3.75 -10.67 7.93
N ALA A 33 2.63 -10.39 7.27
CA ALA A 33 2.24 -11.06 6.04
C ALA A 33 2.56 -10.14 4.85
N VAL A 34 3.17 -10.68 3.82
CA VAL A 34 3.34 -10.01 2.53
C VAL A 34 2.59 -10.76 1.46
N CYS A 35 1.86 -10.06 0.59
CA CYS A 35 1.24 -10.67 -0.56
C CYS A 35 1.56 -9.93 -1.85
N ALA A 36 1.80 -10.70 -2.92
CA ALA A 36 2.03 -10.19 -4.26
C ALA A 36 1.75 -11.30 -5.29
N ARG A 37 1.72 -10.94 -6.58
CA ARG A 37 1.55 -11.92 -7.66
C ARG A 37 2.75 -12.85 -7.85
N ASN A 38 3.95 -12.35 -7.53
CA ASN A 38 5.17 -13.14 -7.60
C ASN A 38 5.41 -13.84 -6.24
N GLU A 39 5.19 -15.14 -6.22
CA GLU A 39 5.33 -15.98 -5.04
C GLU A 39 6.77 -16.01 -4.53
N GLN A 40 7.75 -16.06 -5.44
CA GLN A 40 9.16 -16.09 -5.08
C GLN A 40 9.59 -14.80 -4.35
N GLU A 41 9.18 -13.61 -4.84
CA GLU A 41 9.45 -12.35 -4.16
C GLU A 41 8.84 -12.32 -2.74
N CYS A 42 7.64 -12.90 -2.55
CA CYS A 42 7.01 -12.99 -1.22
C CYS A 42 7.79 -13.91 -0.28
N ALA A 43 8.23 -15.08 -0.78
CA ALA A 43 9.02 -16.03 0.00
C ALA A 43 10.39 -15.46 0.41
N GLU A 44 11.07 -14.75 -0.48
CA GLU A 44 12.33 -14.07 -0.19
C GLU A 44 12.18 -13.00 0.92
N VAL A 45 11.11 -12.19 0.87
CA VAL A 45 10.85 -11.20 1.92
C VAL A 45 10.47 -11.86 3.23
N GLN A 46 9.67 -12.93 3.21
CA GLN A 46 9.36 -13.72 4.39
C GLN A 46 10.64 -14.26 5.05
N GLN A 47 11.51 -14.90 4.28
CA GLN A 47 12.77 -15.43 4.79
C GLN A 47 13.66 -14.34 5.39
N LEU A 48 13.78 -13.21 4.67
CA LEU A 48 14.58 -12.07 5.15
C LEU A 48 14.05 -11.52 6.48
N ILE A 49 12.72 -11.43 6.65
CA ILE A 49 12.10 -11.01 7.92
C ILE A 49 12.42 -11.99 9.04
N GLN A 50 12.30 -13.29 8.80
CA GLN A 50 12.57 -14.33 9.80
C GLN A 50 14.04 -14.33 10.24
N ASP A 51 14.95 -14.24 9.27
CA ASP A 51 16.40 -14.29 9.54
C ASP A 51 16.91 -13.01 10.25
N THR A 52 16.33 -11.84 9.91
CA THR A 52 16.84 -10.56 10.42
C THR A 52 16.19 -10.13 11.72
N TYR A 53 14.86 -10.31 11.84
CA TYR A 53 14.08 -9.77 12.96
C TYR A 53 13.51 -10.83 13.89
N HIS A 54 13.59 -12.11 13.50
CA HIS A 54 13.11 -13.25 14.28
C HIS A 54 11.62 -13.14 14.68
N VAL A 55 10.79 -12.52 13.83
CA VAL A 55 9.34 -12.41 13.99
C VAL A 55 8.63 -13.37 13.03
N ALA A 56 7.43 -13.81 13.42
CA ALA A 56 6.60 -14.66 12.55
C ALA A 56 6.21 -13.91 11.28
N SER A 57 6.36 -14.54 10.13
CA SER A 57 6.00 -13.95 8.84
C SER A 57 5.55 -15.02 7.84
N ILE A 58 4.68 -14.63 6.91
CA ILE A 58 4.24 -15.45 5.78
C ILE A 58 4.26 -14.67 4.48
N GLY A 59 4.62 -15.35 3.39
CA GLY A 59 4.54 -14.86 2.03
C GLY A 59 3.40 -15.55 1.28
N ILE A 60 2.51 -14.78 0.65
CA ILE A 60 1.31 -15.29 0.00
C ILE A 60 1.25 -14.81 -1.45
N LYS A 61 1.05 -15.74 -2.39
CA LYS A 61 0.71 -15.38 -3.75
C LYS A 61 -0.73 -14.89 -3.82
N CYS A 62 -0.94 -13.64 -4.28
CA CYS A 62 -2.28 -13.06 -4.41
C CYS A 62 -2.30 -11.99 -5.48
N ASP A 63 -3.25 -12.08 -6.41
CA ASP A 63 -3.63 -10.96 -7.28
C ASP A 63 -4.70 -10.15 -6.55
N VAL A 64 -4.39 -8.89 -6.22
CA VAL A 64 -5.29 -8.01 -5.47
C VAL A 64 -6.57 -7.65 -6.24
N SER A 65 -6.60 -7.84 -7.55
CA SER A 65 -7.78 -7.64 -8.40
C SER A 65 -8.76 -8.82 -8.38
N ASP A 66 -8.37 -9.95 -7.81
CA ASP A 66 -9.18 -11.15 -7.66
C ASP A 66 -9.69 -11.28 -6.22
N TYR A 67 -11.00 -11.04 -6.03
CA TYR A 67 -11.61 -11.08 -4.71
C TYR A 67 -11.50 -12.44 -4.02
N ALA A 68 -11.59 -13.55 -4.76
CA ALA A 68 -11.46 -14.88 -4.18
C ALA A 68 -10.06 -15.11 -3.59
N GLN A 69 -9.00 -14.72 -4.32
CA GLN A 69 -7.63 -14.78 -3.83
C GLN A 69 -7.41 -13.86 -2.63
N VAL A 70 -7.99 -12.65 -2.63
CA VAL A 70 -7.90 -11.73 -1.47
C VAL A 70 -8.53 -12.36 -0.23
N LYS A 71 -9.72 -12.94 -0.34
CA LYS A 71 -10.41 -13.61 0.76
C LYS A 71 -9.58 -14.76 1.32
N GLU A 72 -9.02 -15.62 0.46
CA GLU A 72 -8.14 -16.71 0.84
C GLU A 72 -6.87 -16.21 1.54
N ALA A 73 -6.26 -15.14 1.01
CA ALA A 73 -5.06 -14.55 1.59
C ALA A 73 -5.32 -14.00 3.01
N VAL A 74 -6.42 -13.25 3.23
CA VAL A 74 -6.77 -12.74 4.56
C VAL A 74 -7.10 -13.87 5.52
N ALA A 75 -7.78 -14.93 5.07
CA ALA A 75 -8.06 -16.12 5.88
C ALA A 75 -6.77 -16.82 6.30
N ALA A 76 -5.81 -17.01 5.40
CA ALA A 76 -4.50 -17.61 5.71
C ALA A 76 -3.72 -16.76 6.73
N VAL A 77 -3.67 -15.43 6.55
CA VAL A 77 -3.04 -14.52 7.53
C VAL A 77 -3.68 -14.67 8.90
N THR A 78 -5.00 -14.69 8.96
CA THR A 78 -5.73 -14.78 10.22
C THR A 78 -5.48 -16.13 10.93
N ALA A 79 -5.39 -17.22 10.18
CA ALA A 79 -5.12 -18.55 10.72
C ALA A 79 -3.69 -18.68 11.26
N GLU A 80 -2.69 -18.15 10.55
CA GLU A 80 -1.28 -18.35 10.90
C GLU A 80 -0.71 -17.28 11.85
N LEU A 81 -1.08 -16.03 11.67
CA LEU A 81 -0.50 -14.92 12.45
C LEU A 81 -1.48 -14.33 13.45
N GLY A 82 -2.77 -14.48 13.22
CA GLY A 82 -3.86 -13.85 13.97
C GLY A 82 -4.57 -12.75 13.17
N PRO A 83 -5.59 -12.13 13.77
CA PRO A 83 -6.40 -11.10 13.09
C PRO A 83 -5.53 -9.88 12.74
N VAL A 84 -5.73 -9.34 11.54
CA VAL A 84 -4.98 -8.18 11.02
C VAL A 84 -5.23 -6.94 11.87
N ASP A 85 -4.17 -6.34 12.40
CA ASP A 85 -4.19 -5.07 13.12
C ASP A 85 -3.79 -3.90 12.23
N ILE A 86 -2.91 -4.14 11.26
CA ILE A 86 -2.35 -3.14 10.35
C ILE A 86 -2.50 -3.65 8.92
N LEU A 87 -3.20 -2.88 8.09
CA LEU A 87 -3.35 -3.17 6.67
C LEU A 87 -2.66 -2.09 5.84
N ILE A 88 -1.71 -2.49 4.99
CA ILE A 88 -1.05 -1.60 4.04
C ILE A 88 -1.43 -2.01 2.62
N ASN A 89 -2.36 -1.27 2.04
CA ASN A 89 -2.76 -1.43 0.65
C ASN A 89 -1.75 -0.68 -0.24
N ASN A 90 -0.64 -1.34 -0.56
CA ASN A 90 0.45 -0.78 -1.35
C ASN A 90 0.48 -1.31 -2.79
N ALA A 91 -0.07 -2.49 -3.06
CA ALA A 91 -0.15 -3.01 -4.42
C ALA A 91 -0.80 -2.01 -5.37
N GLY A 92 -0.20 -1.83 -6.54
CA GLY A 92 -0.72 -0.90 -7.53
C GLY A 92 -0.12 -1.13 -8.91
N ALA A 93 -0.74 -0.54 -9.90
CA ALA A 93 -0.27 -0.49 -11.28
C ALA A 93 -0.24 0.97 -11.76
N MET A 94 0.66 1.25 -12.72
CA MET A 94 0.76 2.54 -13.39
C MET A 94 0.99 2.31 -14.88
N ALA A 95 0.36 3.13 -15.72
CA ALA A 95 0.62 3.20 -17.15
C ALA A 95 0.68 4.66 -17.59
N LEU A 96 1.57 4.95 -18.52
CA LEU A 96 1.66 6.23 -19.23
C LEU A 96 1.17 6.03 -20.65
N LYS A 97 -0.04 6.49 -20.94
CA LYS A 97 -0.67 6.31 -22.24
C LYS A 97 -1.63 7.46 -22.54
N PRO A 98 -1.64 8.02 -23.76
CA PRO A 98 -2.65 9.00 -24.17
C PRO A 98 -4.07 8.47 -23.95
N PHE A 99 -5.01 9.36 -23.61
CA PHE A 99 -6.41 8.97 -23.40
C PHE A 99 -7.00 8.25 -24.60
N THR A 100 -6.73 8.74 -25.80
CA THR A 100 -7.23 8.18 -27.07
C THR A 100 -6.69 6.78 -27.38
N GLU A 101 -5.63 6.35 -26.72
CA GLU A 101 -5.01 5.04 -26.87
C GLU A 101 -5.30 4.10 -25.70
N THR A 102 -5.86 4.61 -24.60
CA THR A 102 -6.23 3.82 -23.42
C THR A 102 -7.54 3.09 -23.69
N THR A 103 -7.49 1.74 -23.77
CA THR A 103 -8.71 0.97 -24.02
C THR A 103 -9.59 0.87 -22.78
N PRO A 104 -10.92 0.59 -22.93
CA PRO A 104 -11.79 0.35 -21.79
C PRO A 104 -11.28 -0.76 -20.85
N GLU A 105 -10.70 -1.83 -21.39
CA GLU A 105 -10.17 -2.96 -20.63
C GLU A 105 -8.95 -2.53 -19.80
N GLU A 106 -8.05 -1.72 -20.36
CA GLU A 106 -6.91 -1.16 -19.64
C GLU A 106 -7.35 -0.21 -18.52
N TRP A 107 -8.37 0.60 -18.77
CA TRP A 107 -9.01 1.46 -17.78
C TRP A 107 -9.59 0.64 -16.62
N ILE A 108 -10.40 -0.37 -16.91
CA ILE A 108 -11.02 -1.25 -15.92
C ILE A 108 -9.92 -1.95 -15.09
N LYS A 109 -8.94 -2.57 -15.76
CA LYS A 109 -7.83 -3.25 -15.07
C LYS A 109 -7.07 -2.33 -14.13
N MET A 110 -6.85 -1.06 -14.49
CA MET A 110 -6.21 -0.08 -13.61
C MET A 110 -7.03 0.14 -12.33
N HIS A 111 -8.35 0.23 -12.45
CA HIS A 111 -9.25 0.40 -11.32
C HIS A 111 -9.38 -0.89 -10.48
N ASP A 112 -9.40 -2.05 -11.13
CA ASP A 112 -9.44 -3.34 -10.42
C ASP A 112 -8.24 -3.50 -9.48
N ILE A 113 -7.05 -3.13 -9.94
CA ILE A 113 -5.84 -3.22 -9.12
C ILE A 113 -5.80 -2.09 -8.07
N ASN A 114 -5.97 -0.82 -8.50
CA ASN A 114 -5.67 0.33 -7.66
C ASN A 114 -6.81 0.72 -6.72
N VAL A 115 -8.06 0.36 -7.04
CA VAL A 115 -9.27 0.76 -6.29
C VAL A 115 -9.96 -0.45 -5.67
N HIS A 116 -10.34 -1.45 -6.50
CA HIS A 116 -11.05 -2.62 -5.99
C HIS A 116 -10.16 -3.47 -5.08
N GLY A 117 -8.86 -3.62 -5.39
CA GLY A 117 -7.92 -4.32 -4.51
C GLY A 117 -7.93 -3.79 -3.08
N PRO A 118 -7.64 -2.50 -2.84
CA PRO A 118 -7.76 -1.88 -1.51
C PRO A 118 -9.13 -2.06 -0.85
N TYR A 119 -10.21 -1.94 -1.62
CA TYR A 119 -11.56 -2.18 -1.13
C TYR A 119 -11.74 -3.62 -0.65
N TYR A 120 -11.32 -4.63 -1.41
CA TYR A 120 -11.45 -6.04 -1.04
C TYR A 120 -10.70 -6.38 0.25
N PHE A 121 -9.46 -5.92 0.40
CA PHE A 121 -8.71 -6.12 1.63
C PHE A 121 -9.35 -5.41 2.83
N CYS A 122 -9.87 -4.20 2.65
CA CYS A 122 -10.63 -3.52 3.70
C CYS A 122 -11.90 -4.29 4.05
N TYR A 123 -12.64 -4.79 3.05
CA TYR A 123 -13.88 -5.54 3.25
C TYR A 123 -13.65 -6.80 4.12
N GLU A 124 -12.56 -7.52 3.91
CA GLU A 124 -12.22 -8.72 4.66
C GLU A 124 -11.62 -8.44 6.06
N THR A 125 -10.97 -7.30 6.26
CA THR A 125 -10.26 -7.04 7.52
C THR A 125 -11.00 -6.11 8.49
N VAL A 126 -11.78 -5.16 7.98
CA VAL A 126 -12.49 -4.14 8.78
C VAL A 126 -13.48 -4.74 9.79
N PRO A 127 -14.29 -5.77 9.49
CA PRO A 127 -15.21 -6.33 10.47
C PRO A 127 -14.52 -6.75 11.78
N SER A 128 -13.39 -7.44 11.68
CA SER A 128 -12.58 -7.82 12.84
C SER A 128 -11.95 -6.62 13.56
N MET A 129 -11.52 -5.58 12.83
CA MET A 129 -11.01 -4.36 13.44
C MET A 129 -12.09 -3.62 14.22
N ILE A 130 -13.34 -3.55 13.72
CA ILE A 130 -14.49 -2.98 14.40
C ILE A 130 -14.79 -3.72 15.70
N GLU A 131 -14.89 -5.06 15.64
CA GLU A 131 -15.16 -5.90 16.80
C GLU A 131 -14.13 -5.70 17.91
N ARG A 132 -12.85 -5.70 17.56
CA ARG A 132 -11.72 -5.51 18.48
C ARG A 132 -11.47 -4.05 18.86
N ARG A 133 -12.19 -3.10 18.23
CA ARG A 133 -12.04 -1.65 18.41
C ARG A 133 -10.60 -1.15 18.25
N THR A 134 -9.89 -1.73 17.32
CA THR A 134 -8.47 -1.39 17.02
C THR A 134 -8.12 -1.73 15.58
N GLY A 135 -7.40 -0.84 14.92
CA GLY A 135 -6.90 -1.06 13.56
C GLY A 135 -6.22 0.18 12.98
N ALA A 136 -5.32 -0.04 12.04
CA ALA A 136 -4.71 1.02 11.24
C ALA A 136 -4.61 0.58 9.78
N ILE A 137 -5.18 1.37 8.88
CA ILE A 137 -5.20 1.11 7.44
C ILE A 137 -4.48 2.26 6.74
N ILE A 138 -3.51 1.92 5.89
CA ILE A 138 -2.84 2.87 5.01
C ILE A 138 -3.06 2.44 3.56
N ASN A 139 -3.64 3.32 2.78
CA ASN A 139 -3.81 3.13 1.34
C ASN A 139 -2.79 3.98 0.58
N ILE A 140 -2.00 3.35 -0.29
CA ILE A 140 -0.98 4.07 -1.05
C ILE A 140 -1.60 4.67 -2.31
N SER A 141 -1.75 6.00 -2.28
CA SER A 141 -2.13 6.80 -3.43
C SER A 141 -0.89 7.23 -4.23
N SER A 142 -0.79 8.50 -4.55
CA SER A 142 0.31 9.11 -5.30
C SER A 142 0.16 10.63 -5.25
N ILE A 143 1.21 11.38 -5.56
CA ILE A 143 1.10 12.80 -5.96
C ILE A 143 0.04 12.99 -7.06
N TRP A 144 -0.13 12.00 -7.95
CA TRP A 144 -1.15 11.98 -8.99
C TRP A 144 -2.56 11.69 -8.48
N GLY A 145 -2.74 11.42 -7.20
CA GLY A 145 -4.04 11.42 -6.52
C GLY A 145 -4.49 12.81 -6.06
N THR A 146 -3.61 13.82 -6.12
CA THR A 146 -3.89 15.21 -5.71
C THR A 146 -3.79 16.20 -6.87
N LYS A 147 -3.24 15.78 -8.01
CA LYS A 147 -2.98 16.62 -9.20
C LYS A 147 -3.43 15.94 -10.48
N GLY A 148 -3.65 16.74 -11.54
CA GLY A 148 -3.82 16.28 -12.91
C GLY A 148 -2.49 16.19 -13.66
N GLY A 149 -2.48 15.48 -14.79
CA GLY A 149 -1.32 15.38 -15.68
C GLY A 149 -1.64 14.63 -16.97
N PRO A 150 -0.88 14.86 -18.04
CA PRO A 150 -1.12 14.20 -19.32
C PRO A 150 -0.77 12.72 -19.29
N ASN A 151 -1.34 11.97 -20.22
CA ASN A 151 -1.03 10.57 -20.53
C ASN A 151 -1.19 9.58 -19.36
N ARG A 152 -2.06 9.86 -18.39
CA ARG A 152 -2.26 8.99 -17.21
C ARG A 152 -3.66 9.09 -16.60
N SER A 153 -4.67 9.34 -17.43
CA SER A 153 -6.05 9.55 -16.95
C SER A 153 -6.58 8.38 -16.11
N ALA A 154 -6.37 7.13 -16.52
CA ALA A 154 -6.76 5.94 -15.77
C ALA A 154 -6.03 5.83 -14.41
N TYR A 155 -4.73 6.12 -14.38
CA TYR A 155 -3.95 6.11 -13.15
C TYR A 155 -4.38 7.22 -12.20
N ILE A 156 -4.46 8.46 -12.71
CA ILE A 156 -4.86 9.64 -11.92
C ILE A 156 -6.25 9.43 -11.31
N SER A 157 -7.24 9.02 -12.10
CA SER A 157 -8.60 8.78 -11.60
C SER A 157 -8.61 7.71 -10.49
N SER A 158 -7.86 6.61 -10.67
CA SER A 158 -7.77 5.56 -9.68
C SER A 158 -7.12 6.05 -8.36
N LYS A 159 -6.07 6.88 -8.44
CA LYS A 159 -5.39 7.41 -7.24
C LYS A 159 -6.20 8.50 -6.52
N HIS A 160 -7.00 9.29 -7.22
CA HIS A 160 -7.99 10.18 -6.61
C HIS A 160 -9.08 9.38 -5.88
N ALA A 161 -9.56 8.29 -6.49
CA ALA A 161 -10.55 7.40 -5.87
C ALA A 161 -10.02 6.80 -4.56
N VAL A 162 -8.75 6.39 -4.50
CA VAL A 162 -8.12 5.88 -3.26
C VAL A 162 -8.13 6.93 -2.14
N ILE A 163 -7.87 8.20 -2.45
CA ILE A 163 -7.92 9.29 -1.44
C ILE A 163 -9.35 9.48 -0.93
N GLY A 164 -10.32 9.54 -1.84
CA GLY A 164 -11.74 9.67 -1.48
C GLY A 164 -12.21 8.51 -0.61
N PHE A 165 -11.91 7.28 -1.02
CA PHE A 165 -12.21 6.07 -0.27
C PHE A 165 -11.58 6.08 1.13
N SER A 166 -10.29 6.44 1.23
CA SER A 166 -9.58 6.48 2.53
C SER A 166 -10.20 7.48 3.50
N LYS A 167 -10.60 8.66 3.01
CA LYS A 167 -11.25 9.68 3.83
C LYS A 167 -12.64 9.24 4.29
N ALA A 168 -13.46 8.72 3.38
CA ALA A 168 -14.80 8.24 3.71
C ALA A 168 -14.74 7.10 4.73
N LEU A 169 -13.98 6.06 4.45
CA LEU A 169 -13.82 4.91 5.35
C LEU A 169 -13.23 5.34 6.71
N GLY A 170 -12.29 6.30 6.71
CA GLY A 170 -11.71 6.83 7.94
C GLY A 170 -12.75 7.54 8.82
N GLU A 171 -13.65 8.33 8.23
CA GLU A 171 -14.76 8.95 8.98
C GLU A 171 -15.74 7.91 9.54
N GLU A 172 -16.10 6.91 8.75
CA GLU A 172 -16.99 5.83 9.17
C GLU A 172 -16.42 5.01 10.32
N LEU A 173 -15.10 4.80 10.36
CA LEU A 173 -14.45 3.91 11.33
C LEU A 173 -13.96 4.62 12.59
N LYS A 174 -13.97 5.95 12.66
CA LYS A 174 -13.62 6.72 13.87
C LYS A 174 -14.33 6.24 15.15
N PRO A 175 -15.65 5.97 15.14
CA PRO A 175 -16.36 5.52 16.35
C PRO A 175 -15.86 4.18 16.89
N TYR A 176 -15.20 3.42 16.05
CA TYR A 176 -14.67 2.08 16.38
C TYR A 176 -13.17 2.09 16.74
N GLY A 177 -12.54 3.26 16.76
CA GLY A 177 -11.11 3.37 17.07
C GLY A 177 -10.18 2.85 15.97
N VAL A 178 -10.69 2.68 14.74
CA VAL A 178 -9.91 2.25 13.56
C VAL A 178 -9.52 3.50 12.76
N ARG A 179 -8.24 3.59 12.39
CA ARG A 179 -7.70 4.72 11.63
C ARG A 179 -7.46 4.33 10.19
N VAL A 180 -7.84 5.21 9.27
CA VAL A 180 -7.59 5.03 7.84
C VAL A 180 -6.99 6.29 7.27
N ASN A 181 -5.84 6.18 6.60
CA ASN A 181 -5.18 7.30 5.93
C ASN A 181 -4.71 6.91 4.53
N ALA A 182 -4.59 7.88 3.65
CA ALA A 182 -3.88 7.73 2.40
C ALA A 182 -2.47 8.31 2.53
N VAL A 183 -1.47 7.64 1.95
CA VAL A 183 -0.14 8.22 1.72
C VAL A 183 0.00 8.48 0.23
N CYS A 184 0.48 9.68 -0.11
CA CYS A 184 0.64 10.17 -1.48
C CYS A 184 2.13 10.38 -1.79
N PRO A 185 2.86 9.34 -2.22
CA PRO A 185 4.27 9.48 -2.58
C PRO A 185 4.47 10.40 -3.78
N GLY A 186 5.57 11.15 -3.76
CA GLY A 186 6.15 11.78 -4.94
C GLY A 186 6.88 10.76 -5.84
N PRO A 187 7.88 11.20 -6.60
CA PRO A 187 8.70 10.29 -7.37
C PRO A 187 9.60 9.46 -6.44
N VAL A 188 9.50 8.14 -6.55
CA VAL A 188 10.27 7.17 -5.74
C VAL A 188 11.05 6.26 -6.68
N ASP A 189 12.33 6.01 -6.40
CA ASP A 189 13.13 5.07 -7.17
C ASP A 189 12.72 3.64 -6.83
N THR A 190 11.94 3.06 -7.72
CA THR A 190 11.43 1.69 -7.60
C THR A 190 11.45 1.01 -8.97
N GLN A 191 11.31 -0.30 -9.00
CA GLN A 191 11.19 -1.03 -10.26
C GLN A 191 10.00 -0.51 -11.10
N MET A 192 8.85 -0.19 -10.48
CA MET A 192 7.67 0.36 -11.17
C MET A 192 8.00 1.64 -11.94
N THR A 193 8.76 2.56 -11.34
CA THR A 193 9.14 3.81 -11.98
C THR A 193 10.25 3.61 -13.01
N ASN A 194 11.14 2.63 -12.81
CA ASN A 194 12.19 2.27 -13.77
C ASN A 194 11.63 1.66 -15.06
N GLU A 195 10.52 0.97 -14.99
CA GLU A 195 9.80 0.41 -16.14
C GLU A 195 9.17 1.50 -17.04
N LEU A 196 9.03 2.75 -16.55
CA LEU A 196 8.48 3.87 -17.34
C LEU A 196 9.47 4.49 -18.34
N GLY A 197 10.78 4.22 -18.21
CA GLY A 197 11.80 4.70 -19.12
C GLY A 197 13.22 4.57 -18.58
N LYS A 198 14.18 4.33 -19.49
CA LYS A 198 15.59 4.08 -19.11
C LYS A 198 16.41 5.32 -18.77
N ASN A 199 15.93 6.53 -19.10
CA ASN A 199 16.68 7.79 -18.97
C ASN A 199 15.95 8.82 -18.12
N LEU A 200 15.30 8.38 -17.03
CA LEU A 200 14.65 9.31 -16.11
C LEU A 200 15.72 10.02 -15.28
N ASN A 201 15.65 11.36 -15.25
CA ASN A 201 16.42 12.12 -14.25
C ASN A 201 15.80 11.85 -12.88
N LYS A 202 16.58 11.27 -11.98
CA LYS A 202 16.15 10.88 -10.64
C LYS A 202 16.65 11.84 -9.55
N ASP A 203 17.16 13.02 -9.95
CA ASP A 203 17.63 14.02 -8.99
C ASP A 203 16.50 14.41 -8.02
N GLY A 204 16.76 14.24 -6.74
CA GLY A 204 15.79 14.53 -5.68
C GLY A 204 14.64 13.52 -5.54
N TRP A 205 14.69 12.38 -6.22
CA TRP A 205 13.75 11.29 -5.98
C TRP A 205 13.97 10.69 -4.60
N LEU A 206 12.89 10.17 -4.03
CA LEU A 206 12.93 9.46 -2.76
C LEU A 206 13.33 8.01 -2.97
N ASP A 207 13.92 7.42 -1.96
CA ASP A 207 14.07 5.97 -1.85
C ASP A 207 12.79 5.33 -1.29
N ALA A 208 12.60 4.05 -1.56
CA ALA A 208 11.44 3.31 -1.07
C ALA A 208 11.35 3.32 0.46
N ILE A 209 12.48 3.35 1.16
CA ILE A 209 12.56 3.40 2.61
C ILE A 209 12.04 4.73 3.19
N ASP A 210 12.19 5.85 2.47
CA ASP A 210 11.66 7.14 2.93
C ASP A 210 10.14 7.11 3.07
N ILE A 211 9.47 6.48 2.09
CA ILE A 211 8.02 6.30 2.14
C ILE A 211 7.62 5.26 3.19
N ALA A 212 8.40 4.20 3.36
CA ALA A 212 8.16 3.20 4.39
C ALA A 212 8.18 3.83 5.80
N HIS A 213 9.08 4.77 6.07
CA HIS A 213 9.11 5.52 7.33
C HIS A 213 7.81 6.31 7.54
N VAL A 214 7.31 7.03 6.53
CA VAL A 214 6.03 7.76 6.62
C VAL A 214 4.87 6.80 6.93
N ILE A 215 4.82 5.66 6.22
CA ILE A 215 3.76 4.66 6.40
C ILE A 215 3.80 4.10 7.83
N VAL A 216 4.98 3.68 8.29
CA VAL A 216 5.12 3.06 9.62
C VAL A 216 4.86 4.07 10.73
N ASP A 217 5.33 5.29 10.61
CA ASP A 217 5.01 6.34 11.59
C ASP A 217 3.51 6.60 11.74
N LEU A 218 2.74 6.54 10.64
CA LEU A 218 1.29 6.71 10.67
C LEU A 218 0.56 5.54 11.36
N VAL A 219 1.09 4.32 11.36
CA VAL A 219 0.44 3.19 12.05
C VAL A 219 0.82 3.10 13.53
N LEU A 220 1.91 3.71 13.95
CA LEU A 220 2.32 3.70 15.35
C LEU A 220 1.30 4.37 16.28
N PRO A 221 1.23 3.95 17.57
CA PRO A 221 0.31 4.54 18.56
C PRO A 221 0.49 6.05 18.76
N LYS A 222 1.71 6.58 18.57
CA LYS A 222 1.99 8.02 18.67
C LYS A 222 1.18 8.86 17.66
N SER A 223 0.78 8.27 16.54
CA SER A 223 0.01 8.93 15.48
C SER A 223 -1.51 8.75 15.62
N ARG A 224 -2.01 8.39 16.81
CA ARG A 224 -3.44 8.12 17.07
C ARG A 224 -4.40 9.28 16.71
N ALA A 225 -3.90 10.50 16.64
CA ALA A 225 -4.69 11.67 16.25
C ALA A 225 -4.88 11.81 14.73
N ILE A 226 -4.17 11.02 13.91
CA ILE A 226 -4.17 11.14 12.46
C ILE A 226 -5.06 10.05 11.86
N THR A 227 -6.20 10.45 11.30
CA THR A 227 -7.12 9.57 10.58
C THR A 227 -7.95 10.36 9.58
N ALA A 228 -8.53 9.69 8.58
CA ALA A 228 -9.38 10.26 7.54
C ALA A 228 -8.68 11.37 6.71
N THR A 229 -7.35 11.25 6.52
CA THR A 229 -6.57 12.26 5.80
C THR A 229 -5.70 11.65 4.70
N SER A 230 -5.15 12.52 3.88
CA SER A 230 -4.09 12.19 2.91
C SER A 230 -2.80 12.91 3.31
N VAL A 231 -1.70 12.14 3.41
CA VAL A 231 -0.37 12.65 3.76
C VAL A 231 0.46 12.70 2.50
N GLU A 232 0.87 13.90 2.13
CA GLU A 232 1.72 14.14 0.96
C GLU A 232 3.19 13.94 1.35
N ALA A 233 3.86 13.01 0.67
CA ALA A 233 5.26 12.66 0.87
C ALA A 233 6.01 12.81 -0.46
N PHE A 234 6.16 14.04 -0.92
CA PHE A 234 6.60 14.34 -2.28
C PHE A 234 8.12 14.44 -2.44
N GLY A 235 8.86 14.68 -1.36
CA GLY A 235 10.29 14.93 -1.44
C GLY A 235 10.60 16.22 -2.21
N PHE A 236 11.79 16.26 -2.82
CA PHE A 236 12.31 17.43 -3.54
C PHE A 236 12.36 17.21 -5.06
N GLY A 237 12.12 15.98 -5.53
CA GLY A 237 12.17 15.61 -6.95
C GLY A 237 10.96 16.12 -7.75
N ALA A 238 11.17 16.42 -9.02
CA ALA A 238 10.08 16.73 -9.94
C ALA A 238 9.30 15.44 -10.28
N PRO A 239 7.97 15.48 -10.33
CA PRO A 239 7.18 14.34 -10.78
C PRO A 239 7.50 13.93 -12.21
N VAL A 240 7.52 12.61 -12.47
CA VAL A 240 7.77 12.05 -13.81
C VAL A 240 6.82 12.68 -14.84
N GLY A 241 7.38 13.24 -15.91
CA GLY A 241 6.64 13.76 -17.06
C GLY A 241 6.03 15.15 -16.85
N ILE A 242 6.45 15.92 -15.84
CA ILE A 242 6.32 17.37 -15.84
C ILE A 242 7.66 17.93 -16.32
N ALA A 243 7.73 18.35 -17.59
CA ALA A 243 8.85 19.16 -18.06
C ALA A 243 8.91 20.44 -17.22
N LYS A 244 10.15 20.85 -16.87
CA LYS A 244 10.37 22.16 -16.29
C LYS A 244 10.08 23.24 -17.33
#